data_1092c26bcf7356af6f451686a65e10e7
#
_entry.id   1092c26bcf7356af6f451686a65e10e7
#
_cell.length_a   1.000
_cell.length_b   1.000
_cell.length_c   1.000
_cell.angle_alpha   90.00
_cell.angle_beta   90.00
_cell.angle_gamma   90.00
#
_symmetry.space_group_name_H-M   'P 1'
#
loop_
_entity.id
_entity.type
_entity.pdbx_description
1 polymer ?
#
loop_
_entity_poly.entity_id
_entity_poly.type
_entity_poly.pdbx_seq_one_letter_code
_entity_poly.pdbx_strand_id
1 'polypeptide(L)'
;SRIYEGNVPDTISGKRVVTLDMAGMVAGSKYRGEFEERMKNVINEVRNDGQTLLFIDELHTLVDAGGADGAMNASNILKPCLARGELQIVGATTIDEYRKHIEKDAALERRFQPVMVEEPSEDETVAILKGLRHVYEEHHRVKITDAALEAAVKLSSRYINDRFLPDKAIDLVDEAASKVRLAAFVARSEEHTSELQSHL
;
A
#
# COMPACT_ATOMS: atom_id res chain seq x y z
N SER A 1 -8.66 -13.27 -1.32
CA SER A 1 -7.65 -13.11 -2.40
C SER A 1 -7.82 -14.24 -3.40
N ARG A 2 -7.66 -13.95 -4.71
CA ARG A 2 -7.86 -14.93 -5.80
C ARG A 2 -6.98 -16.18 -5.66
N ILE A 3 -5.78 -16.05 -5.08
CA ILE A 3 -4.90 -17.19 -4.80
C ILE A 3 -5.56 -18.12 -3.75
N TYR A 4 -6.13 -17.55 -2.70
CA TYR A 4 -6.82 -18.31 -1.65
C TYR A 4 -8.10 -18.98 -2.17
N GLU A 5 -8.80 -18.33 -3.08
CA GLU A 5 -10.02 -18.84 -3.72
C GLU A 5 -9.75 -19.88 -4.82
N GLY A 6 -8.47 -20.10 -5.16
CA GLY A 6 -8.06 -21.02 -6.21
C GLY A 6 -8.35 -20.54 -7.64
N ASN A 7 -8.77 -19.28 -7.81
CA ASN A 7 -9.10 -18.71 -9.12
C ASN A 7 -7.87 -18.03 -9.77
N VAL A 8 -6.81 -18.81 -9.95
CA VAL A 8 -5.52 -18.36 -10.50
C VAL A 8 -4.89 -19.47 -11.34
N PRO A 9 -3.96 -19.14 -12.27
CA PRO A 9 -3.19 -20.14 -13.00
C PRO A 9 -2.39 -21.09 -12.06
N ASP A 10 -2.17 -22.31 -12.51
CA ASP A 10 -1.45 -23.36 -11.75
C ASP A 10 -0.07 -22.88 -11.26
N THR A 11 0.59 -22.01 -12.02
CA THR A 11 1.93 -21.48 -11.69
C THR A 11 1.99 -20.67 -10.41
N ILE A 12 0.85 -20.12 -9.95
CA ILE A 12 0.74 -19.32 -8.72
C ILE A 12 -0.29 -19.87 -7.74
N SER A 13 -0.90 -21.02 -8.09
CA SER A 13 -1.84 -21.71 -7.20
C SER A 13 -1.12 -22.18 -5.94
N GLY A 14 -1.76 -21.99 -4.79
CA GLY A 14 -1.21 -22.36 -3.48
C GLY A 14 -0.04 -21.52 -2.98
N LYS A 15 0.43 -20.53 -3.75
CA LYS A 15 1.51 -19.64 -3.29
C LYS A 15 1.02 -18.63 -2.25
N ARG A 16 1.96 -18.23 -1.39
CA ARG A 16 1.74 -17.17 -0.39
C ARG A 16 2.38 -15.87 -0.87
N VAL A 17 1.69 -14.75 -0.73
CA VAL A 17 2.28 -13.43 -0.92
C VAL A 17 2.81 -12.94 0.41
N VAL A 18 4.12 -12.67 0.48
CA VAL A 18 4.80 -12.18 1.68
C VAL A 18 5.41 -10.83 1.36
N THR A 19 5.07 -9.81 2.15
CA THR A 19 5.62 -8.46 2.01
C THR A 19 6.97 -8.38 2.71
N LEU A 20 7.97 -7.88 2.00
CA LEU A 20 9.27 -7.55 2.58
C LEU A 20 9.25 -6.12 3.09
N ASP A 21 9.38 -5.95 4.42
CA ASP A 21 9.53 -4.64 5.05
C ASP A 21 10.99 -4.17 4.96
N MET A 22 11.28 -3.37 3.94
CA MET A 22 12.60 -2.81 3.71
C MET A 22 13.01 -1.81 4.80
N ALA A 23 12.07 -0.99 5.27
CA ALA A 23 12.33 0.00 6.31
C ALA A 23 12.72 -0.66 7.64
N GLY A 24 11.99 -1.71 8.03
CA GLY A 24 12.29 -2.51 9.23
C GLY A 24 13.63 -3.24 9.12
N MET A 25 14.01 -3.70 7.94
CA MET A 25 15.30 -4.35 7.71
C MET A 25 16.48 -3.39 7.86
N VAL A 26 16.34 -2.15 7.38
CA VAL A 26 17.35 -1.10 7.51
C VAL A 26 17.43 -0.59 8.96
N ALA A 27 16.31 -0.27 9.57
CA ALA A 27 16.23 0.28 10.92
C ALA A 27 16.84 -0.64 12.00
N GLY A 28 16.79 -1.95 11.79
CA GLY A 28 17.38 -2.94 12.70
C GLY A 28 18.86 -3.22 12.49
N SER A 29 19.53 -2.55 11.53
CA SER A 29 20.92 -2.83 11.16
C SER A 29 21.81 -1.64 11.53
N LYS A 30 22.77 -1.83 12.44
CA LYS A 30 23.77 -0.81 12.77
C LYS A 30 24.90 -0.72 11.74
N TYR A 31 25.17 -1.82 11.04
CA TYR A 31 26.27 -1.93 10.07
C TYR A 31 25.74 -2.50 8.75
N ARG A 32 26.39 -2.13 7.66
CA ARG A 32 26.09 -2.62 6.32
C ARG A 32 26.06 -4.15 6.23
N GLY A 33 26.99 -4.82 6.87
CA GLY A 33 27.07 -6.29 6.86
C GLY A 33 25.87 -6.99 7.47
N GLU A 34 25.26 -6.40 8.51
CA GLU A 34 24.06 -6.97 9.15
C GLU A 34 22.85 -6.92 8.22
N PHE A 35 22.67 -5.83 7.48
CA PHE A 35 21.62 -5.74 6.48
C PHE A 35 21.79 -6.75 5.34
N GLU A 36 23.03 -6.83 4.80
CA GLU A 36 23.35 -7.78 3.73
C GLU A 36 23.11 -9.24 4.18
N GLU A 37 23.45 -9.57 5.41
CA GLU A 37 23.23 -10.89 5.98
C GLU A 37 21.73 -11.19 6.16
N ARG A 38 20.96 -10.24 6.71
CA ARG A 38 19.51 -10.38 6.84
C ARG A 38 18.83 -10.57 5.49
N MET A 39 19.20 -9.75 4.50
CA MET A 39 18.68 -9.88 3.14
C MET A 39 19.00 -11.24 2.53
N LYS A 40 20.23 -11.74 2.67
CA LYS A 40 20.63 -13.08 2.20
C LYS A 40 19.82 -14.17 2.89
N ASN A 41 19.56 -14.04 4.20
CA ASN A 41 18.78 -15.01 4.96
C ASN A 41 17.33 -15.06 4.46
N VAL A 42 16.68 -13.91 4.27
CA VAL A 42 15.32 -13.84 3.70
C VAL A 42 15.27 -14.46 2.30
N ILE A 43 16.21 -14.11 1.44
CA ILE A 43 16.29 -14.66 0.08
C ILE A 43 16.46 -16.18 0.10
N ASN A 44 17.33 -16.70 0.96
CA ASN A 44 17.54 -18.13 1.09
C ASN A 44 16.27 -18.84 1.61
N GLU A 45 15.58 -18.26 2.57
CA GLU A 45 14.32 -18.78 3.11
C GLU A 45 13.25 -18.85 2.01
N VAL A 46 13.01 -17.75 1.30
CA VAL A 46 12.05 -17.67 0.19
C VAL A 46 12.37 -18.67 -0.92
N ARG A 47 13.66 -18.79 -1.28
CA ARG A 47 14.13 -19.73 -2.28
C ARG A 47 13.89 -21.18 -1.86
N ASN A 48 14.18 -21.53 -0.61
CA ASN A 48 14.02 -22.89 -0.08
C ASN A 48 12.54 -23.25 0.09
N ASP A 49 11.69 -22.30 0.45
CA ASP A 49 10.24 -22.49 0.53
C ASP A 49 9.60 -22.76 -0.84
N GLY A 50 10.03 -22.07 -1.89
CA GLY A 50 9.54 -22.24 -3.26
C GLY A 50 8.06 -21.89 -3.49
N GLN A 51 7.30 -21.66 -2.44
CA GLN A 51 5.87 -21.33 -2.46
C GLN A 51 5.58 -19.86 -2.17
N THR A 52 6.61 -19.06 -1.96
CA THR A 52 6.49 -17.65 -1.61
C THR A 52 6.65 -16.75 -2.84
N LEU A 53 5.65 -15.84 -3.04
CA LEU A 53 5.75 -14.67 -3.89
C LEU A 53 6.16 -13.50 -3.00
N LEU A 54 7.33 -12.95 -3.24
CA LEU A 54 7.83 -11.82 -2.47
C LEU A 54 7.26 -10.52 -3.02
N PHE A 55 6.53 -9.77 -2.19
CA PHE A 55 6.08 -8.43 -2.53
C PHE A 55 7.02 -7.39 -1.90
N ILE A 56 7.48 -6.44 -2.71
CA ILE A 56 8.36 -5.36 -2.28
C ILE A 56 7.71 -4.04 -2.67
N ASP A 57 7.29 -3.29 -1.66
CA ASP A 57 6.83 -1.93 -1.87
C ASP A 57 8.03 -0.98 -2.05
N GLU A 58 7.82 0.08 -2.80
CA GLU A 58 8.87 1.03 -3.16
C GLU A 58 10.15 0.36 -3.68
N LEU A 59 9.99 -0.54 -4.66
CA LEU A 59 11.07 -1.36 -5.23
C LEU A 59 12.32 -0.53 -5.60
N HIS A 60 12.15 0.73 -5.97
CA HIS A 60 13.24 1.65 -6.30
C HIS A 60 14.21 1.86 -5.13
N THR A 61 13.75 1.74 -3.88
CA THR A 61 14.61 1.90 -2.69
C THR A 61 15.74 0.85 -2.63
N LEU A 62 15.52 -0.33 -3.23
CA LEU A 62 16.55 -1.36 -3.35
C LEU A 62 17.69 -0.97 -4.29
N VAL A 63 17.40 -0.09 -5.26
CA VAL A 63 18.36 0.35 -6.29
C VAL A 63 19.08 1.62 -5.83
N ASP A 64 18.36 2.55 -5.21
CA ASP A 64 18.88 3.82 -4.70
C ASP A 64 19.87 3.66 -3.53
N ALA A 65 19.75 2.60 -2.78
CA ALA A 65 20.66 2.30 -1.69
C ALA A 65 22.15 2.20 -2.13
N GLY A 66 22.48 2.46 -3.39
CA GLY A 66 23.83 2.39 -3.98
C GLY A 66 24.53 3.72 -4.30
N GLY A 67 23.89 4.87 -4.08
CA GLY A 67 24.46 6.17 -4.48
C GLY A 67 24.77 7.10 -3.32
N ALA A 68 26.05 7.27 -3.00
CA ALA A 68 26.72 8.12 -2.02
C ALA A 68 27.02 7.46 -0.66
N ASP A 69 28.30 7.36 -0.36
CA ASP A 69 28.91 7.05 0.95
C ASP A 69 28.21 6.01 1.84
N GLY A 70 28.32 4.72 1.46
CA GLY A 70 28.01 3.62 2.38
C GLY A 70 26.61 3.04 2.28
N ALA A 71 25.82 3.41 1.29
CA ALA A 71 24.48 2.89 1.09
C ALA A 71 24.44 1.39 0.79
N MET A 72 23.50 0.70 1.44
CA MET A 72 23.32 -0.74 1.42
C MET A 72 22.80 -1.22 0.06
N ASN A 73 23.61 -1.94 -0.69
CA ASN A 73 23.31 -2.33 -2.07
C ASN A 73 22.51 -3.64 -2.11
N ALA A 74 21.22 -3.59 -1.74
CA ALA A 74 20.33 -4.75 -1.80
C ALA A 74 20.17 -5.29 -3.23
N SER A 75 20.27 -4.43 -4.24
CA SER A 75 20.15 -4.83 -5.64
C SER A 75 21.26 -5.81 -6.07
N ASN A 76 22.48 -5.68 -5.53
CA ASN A 76 23.58 -6.60 -5.84
C ASN A 76 23.35 -8.00 -5.29
N ILE A 77 22.52 -8.15 -4.25
CA ILE A 77 22.15 -9.44 -3.68
C ILE A 77 20.99 -10.06 -4.47
N LEU A 78 20.02 -9.22 -4.88
CA LEU A 78 18.82 -9.67 -5.59
C LEU A 78 19.07 -9.98 -7.07
N LYS A 79 19.88 -9.17 -7.76
CA LYS A 79 20.17 -9.34 -9.20
C LYS A 79 20.61 -10.75 -9.59
N PRO A 80 21.55 -11.41 -8.90
CA PRO A 80 21.93 -12.78 -9.23
C PRO A 80 20.77 -13.79 -9.07
N CYS A 81 19.96 -13.64 -8.04
CA CYS A 81 18.83 -14.54 -7.78
C CYS A 81 17.69 -14.33 -8.81
N LEU A 82 17.42 -13.09 -9.18
CA LEU A 82 16.50 -12.74 -10.27
C LEU A 82 17.03 -13.27 -11.63
N ALA A 83 18.33 -13.14 -11.88
CA ALA A 83 18.94 -13.64 -13.11
C ALA A 83 18.78 -15.17 -13.29
N ARG A 84 18.81 -15.91 -12.20
CA ARG A 84 18.64 -17.38 -12.22
C ARG A 84 17.18 -17.83 -12.13
N GLY A 85 16.22 -16.88 -11.96
CA GLY A 85 14.81 -17.20 -11.78
C GLY A 85 14.50 -17.93 -10.45
N GLU A 86 15.35 -17.78 -9.45
CA GLU A 86 15.22 -18.42 -8.14
C GLU A 86 14.16 -17.77 -7.25
N LEU A 87 13.76 -16.55 -7.59
CA LEU A 87 12.79 -15.75 -6.83
C LEU A 87 11.67 -15.28 -7.74
N GLN A 88 10.46 -15.28 -7.22
CA GLN A 88 9.31 -14.61 -7.82
C GLN A 88 8.99 -13.36 -7.01
N ILE A 89 9.14 -12.20 -7.62
CA ILE A 89 9.00 -10.91 -6.97
C ILE A 89 7.91 -10.10 -7.68
N VAL A 90 7.05 -9.47 -6.89
CA VAL A 90 6.15 -8.41 -7.31
C VAL A 90 6.64 -7.12 -6.66
N GLY A 91 7.07 -6.16 -7.45
CA GLY A 91 7.52 -4.85 -6.96
C GLY A 91 6.49 -3.77 -7.26
N ALA A 92 6.23 -2.88 -6.31
CA ALA A 92 5.46 -1.67 -6.52
C ALA A 92 6.39 -0.46 -6.51
N THR A 93 6.13 0.51 -7.39
CA THR A 93 6.86 1.78 -7.46
C THR A 93 6.06 2.82 -8.25
N THR A 94 6.46 4.08 -8.22
CA THR A 94 5.89 5.11 -9.08
C THR A 94 6.50 5.03 -10.49
N ILE A 95 5.80 5.61 -11.47
CA ILE A 95 6.26 5.63 -12.87
C ILE A 95 7.60 6.38 -12.99
N ASP A 96 7.74 7.49 -12.26
CA ASP A 96 8.96 8.30 -12.31
C ASP A 96 10.16 7.58 -11.69
N GLU A 97 9.97 6.91 -10.56
CA GLU A 97 11.03 6.12 -9.92
C GLU A 97 11.36 4.86 -10.74
N TYR A 98 10.37 4.23 -11.39
CA TYR A 98 10.62 3.14 -12.32
C TYR A 98 11.54 3.57 -13.46
N ARG A 99 11.23 4.69 -14.13
CA ARG A 99 12.04 5.24 -15.23
C ARG A 99 13.44 5.65 -14.79
N LYS A 100 13.55 6.18 -13.57
CA LYS A 100 14.82 6.69 -13.04
C LYS A 100 15.75 5.57 -12.58
N HIS A 101 15.22 4.53 -11.97
CA HIS A 101 16.00 3.52 -11.24
C HIS A 101 15.93 2.12 -11.85
N ILE A 102 14.77 1.66 -12.31
CA ILE A 102 14.59 0.29 -12.81
C ILE A 102 14.90 0.19 -14.32
N GLU A 103 14.30 1.06 -15.12
CA GLU A 103 14.46 1.07 -16.58
C GLU A 103 15.90 1.32 -17.03
N LYS A 104 16.67 2.11 -16.26
CA LYS A 104 18.08 2.37 -16.54
C LYS A 104 19.02 1.23 -16.15
N ASP A 105 18.57 0.29 -15.36
CA ASP A 105 19.33 -0.87 -14.94
C ASP A 105 19.00 -2.07 -15.82
N ALA A 106 19.82 -2.34 -16.82
CA ALA A 106 19.60 -3.39 -17.80
C ALA A 106 19.42 -4.80 -17.20
N ALA A 107 19.92 -5.04 -15.98
CA ALA A 107 19.74 -6.31 -15.29
C ALA A 107 18.36 -6.44 -14.67
N LEU A 108 17.79 -5.34 -14.17
CA LEU A 108 16.44 -5.30 -13.59
C LEU A 108 15.38 -5.17 -14.67
N GLU A 109 15.58 -4.30 -15.67
CA GLU A 109 14.66 -4.09 -16.79
C GLU A 109 14.28 -5.40 -17.49
N ARG A 110 15.27 -6.27 -17.73
CA ARG A 110 15.04 -7.58 -18.37
C ARG A 110 14.35 -8.61 -17.48
N ARG A 111 14.17 -8.34 -16.20
CA ARG A 111 13.62 -9.28 -15.22
C ARG A 111 12.27 -8.88 -14.67
N PHE A 112 11.91 -7.60 -14.77
CA PHE A 112 10.63 -7.09 -14.37
C PHE A 112 9.78 -6.75 -15.58
N GLN A 113 8.60 -7.35 -15.65
CA GLN A 113 7.57 -6.96 -16.61
C GLN A 113 6.73 -5.85 -15.98
N PRO A 114 6.73 -4.62 -16.54
CA PRO A 114 5.90 -3.55 -16.01
C PRO A 114 4.42 -3.83 -16.21
N VAL A 115 3.65 -3.60 -15.16
CA VAL A 115 2.19 -3.63 -15.15
C VAL A 115 1.71 -2.25 -14.71
N MET A 116 1.12 -1.51 -15.63
CA MET A 116 0.59 -0.18 -15.34
C MET A 116 -0.72 -0.30 -14.56
N VAL A 117 -0.80 0.41 -13.46
CA VAL A 117 -2.02 0.57 -12.67
C VAL A 117 -2.50 2.00 -12.88
N GLU A 118 -3.57 2.13 -13.64
CA GLU A 118 -4.17 3.43 -13.95
C GLU A 118 -5.09 3.90 -12.83
N GLU A 119 -5.37 5.20 -12.81
CA GLU A 119 -6.36 5.79 -11.90
C GLU A 119 -7.74 5.21 -12.24
N PRO A 120 -8.51 4.72 -11.25
CA PRO A 120 -9.84 4.20 -11.49
C PRO A 120 -10.79 5.32 -11.92
N SER A 121 -11.80 4.96 -12.72
CA SER A 121 -12.91 5.86 -13.05
C SER A 121 -13.74 6.23 -11.82
N GLU A 122 -14.60 7.25 -11.94
CA GLU A 122 -15.49 7.64 -10.85
C GLU A 122 -16.41 6.48 -10.42
N ASP A 123 -16.97 5.73 -11.37
CA ASP A 123 -17.85 4.60 -11.09
C ASP A 123 -17.11 3.45 -10.37
N GLU A 124 -15.90 3.14 -10.82
CA GLU A 124 -15.04 2.14 -10.15
C GLU A 124 -14.66 2.60 -8.75
N THR A 125 -14.38 3.89 -8.58
CA THR A 125 -14.07 4.47 -7.26
C THR A 125 -15.26 4.36 -6.32
N VAL A 126 -16.48 4.63 -6.78
CA VAL A 126 -17.70 4.41 -5.98
C VAL A 126 -17.81 2.95 -5.55
N ALA A 127 -17.53 2.00 -6.44
CA ALA A 127 -17.56 0.58 -6.11
C ALA A 127 -16.48 0.21 -5.06
N ILE A 128 -15.29 0.77 -5.17
CA ILE A 128 -14.20 0.61 -4.18
C ILE A 128 -14.64 1.15 -2.81
N LEU A 129 -15.19 2.38 -2.76
CA LEU A 129 -15.65 3.00 -1.52
C LEU A 129 -16.79 2.21 -0.87
N LYS A 130 -17.72 1.65 -1.66
CA LYS A 130 -18.78 0.75 -1.15
C LYS A 130 -18.18 -0.50 -0.48
N GLY A 131 -17.12 -1.04 -1.04
CA GLY A 131 -16.39 -2.17 -0.44
C GLY A 131 -15.69 -1.83 0.88
N LEU A 132 -15.18 -0.61 1.00
CA LEU A 132 -14.46 -0.13 2.19
C LEU A 132 -15.39 0.47 3.27
N ARG A 133 -16.63 0.78 2.94
CA ARG A 133 -17.61 1.48 3.80
C ARG A 133 -17.65 0.96 5.22
N HIS A 134 -17.74 -0.36 5.38
CA HIS A 134 -17.89 -0.98 6.69
C HIS A 134 -16.74 -0.67 7.64
N VAL A 135 -15.51 -0.57 7.11
CA VAL A 135 -14.30 -0.24 7.89
C VAL A 135 -14.39 1.18 8.46
N TYR A 136 -14.80 2.15 7.62
CA TYR A 136 -14.95 3.54 8.02
C TYR A 136 -16.16 3.75 8.95
N GLU A 137 -17.29 3.09 8.69
CA GLU A 137 -18.46 3.12 9.57
C GLU A 137 -18.14 2.59 10.97
N GLU A 138 -17.38 1.50 11.06
CA GLU A 138 -16.96 0.90 12.31
C GLU A 138 -15.98 1.81 13.07
N HIS A 139 -14.99 2.37 12.35
CA HIS A 139 -13.97 3.24 12.93
C HIS A 139 -14.56 4.54 13.46
N HIS A 140 -15.38 5.23 12.67
CA HIS A 140 -15.97 6.50 13.04
C HIS A 140 -17.29 6.38 13.81
N ARG A 141 -17.90 5.20 13.84
CA ARG A 141 -19.22 4.94 14.44
C ARG A 141 -20.33 5.83 13.86
N VAL A 142 -20.28 6.05 12.57
CA VAL A 142 -21.28 6.80 11.79
C VAL A 142 -21.78 5.93 10.64
N LYS A 143 -22.97 6.22 10.12
CA LYS A 143 -23.49 5.61 8.91
C LYS A 143 -23.13 6.42 7.70
N ILE A 144 -22.64 5.74 6.64
CA ILE A 144 -22.23 6.36 5.38
C ILE A 144 -23.18 5.89 4.28
N THR A 145 -23.96 6.81 3.71
CA THR A 145 -24.92 6.48 2.65
C THR A 145 -24.25 6.36 1.29
N ASP A 146 -24.88 5.67 0.34
CA ASP A 146 -24.41 5.60 -1.04
C ASP A 146 -24.27 6.99 -1.65
N ALA A 147 -25.25 7.87 -1.42
CA ALA A 147 -25.22 9.25 -1.89
C ALA A 147 -24.01 10.04 -1.34
N ALA A 148 -23.59 9.78 -0.10
CA ALA A 148 -22.38 10.40 0.46
C ALA A 148 -21.10 9.91 -0.24
N LEU A 149 -21.01 8.63 -0.57
CA LEU A 149 -19.86 8.07 -1.32
C LEU A 149 -19.80 8.64 -2.75
N GLU A 150 -20.93 8.69 -3.45
CA GLU A 150 -21.03 9.27 -4.79
C GLU A 150 -20.68 10.78 -4.78
N ALA A 151 -21.15 11.52 -3.76
CA ALA A 151 -20.80 12.93 -3.59
C ALA A 151 -19.29 13.10 -3.31
N ALA A 152 -18.68 12.25 -2.48
CA ALA A 152 -17.26 12.31 -2.18
C ALA A 152 -16.41 12.10 -3.44
N VAL A 153 -16.76 11.14 -4.27
CA VAL A 153 -16.05 10.90 -5.56
C VAL A 153 -16.19 12.10 -6.46
N LYS A 154 -17.42 12.59 -6.69
CA LYS A 154 -17.69 13.72 -7.59
C LYS A 154 -17.04 15.02 -7.12
N LEU A 155 -17.09 15.31 -5.82
CA LEU A 155 -16.49 16.53 -5.28
C LEU A 155 -14.97 16.46 -5.27
N SER A 156 -14.39 15.34 -4.90
CA SER A 156 -12.93 15.16 -4.94
C SER A 156 -12.39 15.25 -6.37
N SER A 157 -13.05 14.65 -7.35
CA SER A 157 -12.67 14.77 -8.76
C SER A 157 -12.72 16.21 -9.25
N ARG A 158 -13.71 17.00 -8.80
CA ARG A 158 -13.90 18.37 -9.25
C ARG A 158 -12.97 19.38 -8.59
N TYR A 159 -12.68 19.21 -7.31
CA TYR A 159 -12.03 20.25 -6.50
C TYR A 159 -10.63 19.87 -6.01
N ILE A 160 -10.23 18.58 -6.03
CA ILE A 160 -8.92 18.12 -5.60
C ILE A 160 -8.14 17.65 -6.84
N ASN A 161 -7.26 18.52 -7.35
CA ASN A 161 -6.54 18.27 -8.60
C ASN A 161 -5.10 17.76 -8.41
N ASP A 162 -4.58 17.81 -7.21
CA ASP A 162 -3.21 17.44 -6.83
C ASP A 162 -3.10 15.99 -6.33
N ARG A 163 -4.21 15.25 -6.32
CA ARG A 163 -4.30 13.85 -5.89
C ARG A 163 -5.14 13.03 -6.85
N PHE A 164 -4.97 11.71 -6.79
CA PHE A 164 -5.63 10.74 -7.65
C PHE A 164 -6.75 9.99 -6.93
N LEU A 165 -7.71 9.47 -7.71
CA LEU A 165 -8.66 8.48 -7.22
C LEU A 165 -7.94 7.12 -7.03
N PRO A 166 -8.34 6.31 -6.06
CA PRO A 166 -9.46 6.52 -5.12
C PRO A 166 -9.09 7.37 -3.89
N ASP A 167 -7.81 7.64 -3.64
CA ASP A 167 -7.29 8.19 -2.38
C ASP A 167 -7.94 9.52 -2.00
N LYS A 168 -8.05 10.48 -2.93
CA LYS A 168 -8.69 11.77 -2.66
C LYS A 168 -10.17 11.66 -2.24
N ALA A 169 -10.87 10.65 -2.74
CA ALA A 169 -12.25 10.40 -2.34
C ALA A 169 -12.33 9.69 -0.98
N ILE A 170 -11.40 8.78 -0.70
CA ILE A 170 -11.26 8.13 0.60
C ILE A 170 -10.98 9.15 1.69
N ASP A 171 -10.01 10.05 1.49
CA ASP A 171 -9.66 11.12 2.43
C ASP A 171 -10.87 12.01 2.73
N LEU A 172 -11.66 12.34 1.71
CA LEU A 172 -12.85 13.18 1.89
C LEU A 172 -13.93 12.47 2.71
N VAL A 173 -14.13 11.16 2.51
CA VAL A 173 -15.04 10.33 3.31
C VAL A 173 -14.57 10.26 4.76
N ASP A 174 -13.29 10.01 4.98
CA ASP A 174 -12.69 9.90 6.31
C ASP A 174 -12.83 11.21 7.10
N GLU A 175 -12.48 12.33 6.47
CA GLU A 175 -12.61 13.66 7.08
C GLU A 175 -14.06 14.03 7.38
N ALA A 176 -14.99 13.77 6.45
CA ALA A 176 -16.42 14.04 6.66
C ALA A 176 -16.99 13.19 7.79
N ALA A 177 -16.64 11.91 7.84
CA ALA A 177 -17.07 11.00 8.91
C ALA A 177 -16.54 11.45 10.29
N SER A 178 -15.30 11.89 10.36
CA SER A 178 -14.69 12.47 11.56
C SER A 178 -15.42 13.72 12.03
N LYS A 179 -15.78 14.64 11.12
CA LYS A 179 -16.54 15.87 11.44
C LYS A 179 -17.93 15.54 11.97
N VAL A 180 -18.64 14.61 11.34
CA VAL A 180 -19.98 14.17 11.80
C VAL A 180 -19.91 13.57 13.19
N ARG A 181 -18.93 12.70 13.45
CA ARG A 181 -18.72 12.10 14.78
C ARG A 181 -18.46 13.18 15.84
N LEU A 182 -17.60 14.16 15.55
CA LEU A 182 -17.29 15.24 16.47
C LEU A 182 -18.50 16.11 16.77
N ALA A 183 -19.29 16.47 15.74
CA ALA A 183 -20.52 17.25 15.91
C ALA A 183 -21.55 16.50 16.78
N ALA A 184 -21.73 15.21 16.57
CA ALA A 184 -22.62 14.39 17.40
C ALA A 184 -22.15 14.29 18.86
N PHE A 185 -20.84 14.27 19.09
CA PHE A 185 -20.29 14.27 20.46
C PHE A 185 -20.54 15.60 21.17
N VAL A 186 -20.33 16.74 20.49
CA VAL A 186 -20.58 18.08 21.04
C VAL A 186 -22.05 18.28 21.38
N ALA A 187 -22.97 17.94 20.46
CA ALA A 187 -24.42 18.04 20.70
C ALA A 187 -24.86 17.25 21.93
N ARG A 188 -24.36 16.01 22.09
CA ARG A 188 -24.68 15.16 23.24
C ARG A 188 -24.14 15.72 24.57
N SER A 189 -22.98 16.39 24.54
CA SER A 189 -22.43 17.03 25.74
C SER A 189 -23.21 18.26 26.18
N GLU A 190 -23.75 19.03 25.21
CA GLU A 190 -24.60 20.20 25.48
C GLU A 190 -25.97 19.77 26.05
N GLU A 191 -26.59 18.71 25.53
CA GLU A 191 -27.84 18.17 26.09
C GLU A 191 -27.64 17.73 27.55
N HIS A 192 -26.57 17.02 27.85
CA HIS A 192 -26.30 16.56 29.23
C HIS A 192 -26.03 17.70 30.23
N THR A 193 -25.42 18.80 29.76
CA THR A 193 -25.19 19.99 30.58
C THR A 193 -26.47 20.75 30.85
N SER A 194 -27.37 20.83 29.86
CA SER A 194 -28.68 21.50 30.04
C SER A 194 -29.63 20.73 30.94
N GLU A 195 -29.63 19.40 30.89
CA GLU A 195 -30.39 18.53 31.82
C GLU A 195 -29.96 18.73 33.27
N LEU A 196 -28.65 18.81 33.55
CA LEU A 196 -28.12 19.05 34.90
C LEU A 196 -28.48 20.43 35.46
N GLN A 197 -28.56 21.45 34.57
CA GLN A 197 -28.97 22.81 35.00
C GLN A 197 -30.49 22.96 35.20
N SER A 198 -31.31 22.11 34.62
CA SER A 198 -32.77 22.14 34.81
C SER A 198 -33.22 21.44 36.12
N HIS A 199 -32.33 20.70 36.78
CA HIS A 199 -32.60 20.02 38.07
C HIS A 199 -32.08 20.76 39.31
N LEU A 200 -31.55 21.98 39.14
CA LEU A 200 -31.17 22.91 40.20
C LEU A 200 -32.17 24.04 40.33
#